data_ea8761586cd33c21ed03d02b3e1ba5b4
#
_entry.id   ea8761586cd33c21ed03d02b3e1ba5b4
#
_cell.length_a   1.000
_cell.length_b   1.000
_cell.length_c   1.000
_cell.angle_alpha   90.00
_cell.angle_beta   90.00
_cell.angle_gamma   90.00
#
_symmetry.space_group_name_H-M   'P 1'
#
loop_
_entity.id
_entity.type
_entity.pdbx_description
1 polymer ?
#
loop_
_entity_poly.entity_id
_entity_poly.type
_entity_poly.pdbx_seq_one_letter_code
_entity_poly.pdbx_strand_id
1 'polypeptide(L)'
;MLYERLHVTFVGIVATLVDSVIVAEFAGYWLHRLLHSDKFPALSRGHLIHHFLIYGPRQPMRAGHYHDATEDRFSIGNVGIEWLAPSGIILLFCWGVMALLGVAPAYQVLALCTLLGWPILMFSYLHDRMHIENFWMTRVPLLRSWFLRARRLHDIHHRSVDGSGYMDTNFGIGFYFFDRFFRTIARRHRPFNWQGYHAAIQRYGMEETELLSLRRCSLALFHKDAERKNGQRSV
;
A
#
# COMPACT_ATOMS: atom_id res chain seq x y z
N MET A 1 17.29 -34.06 -23.41
CA MET A 1 16.02 -33.38 -23.07
C MET A 1 15.96 -32.78 -21.68
N LEU A 2 16.50 -33.38 -20.60
CA LEU A 2 16.52 -32.72 -19.27
C LEU A 2 17.54 -31.59 -19.17
N TYR A 3 18.67 -31.67 -19.84
CA TYR A 3 19.77 -30.70 -19.77
C TYR A 3 19.47 -29.35 -20.43
N GLU A 4 18.66 -29.33 -21.50
CA GLU A 4 18.25 -28.08 -22.19
C GLU A 4 17.24 -27.24 -21.38
N ARG A 5 16.51 -27.84 -20.44
CA ARG A 5 15.53 -27.11 -19.60
C ARG A 5 16.14 -26.33 -18.44
N LEU A 6 17.45 -26.47 -18.20
CA LEU A 6 18.15 -25.85 -17.08
C LEU A 6 18.99 -24.62 -17.47
N HIS A 7 19.08 -24.26 -18.75
CA HIS A 7 19.84 -23.09 -19.18
C HIS A 7 19.09 -21.80 -18.82
N VAL A 8 19.38 -21.30 -17.63
CA VAL A 8 18.96 -19.97 -17.19
C VAL A 8 19.87 -18.94 -17.87
N THR A 9 19.31 -18.08 -18.70
CA THR A 9 20.04 -17.02 -19.39
C THR A 9 19.90 -15.70 -18.66
N PHE A 10 20.89 -14.81 -18.74
CA PHE A 10 20.80 -13.48 -18.15
C PHE A 10 19.60 -12.69 -18.71
N VAL A 11 19.36 -12.77 -20.02
CA VAL A 11 18.22 -12.11 -20.67
C VAL A 11 16.90 -12.66 -20.12
N GLY A 12 16.79 -13.99 -19.96
CA GLY A 12 15.60 -14.62 -19.38
C GLY A 12 15.35 -14.21 -17.93
N ILE A 13 16.41 -14.06 -17.12
CA ILE A 13 16.29 -13.54 -15.75
C ILE A 13 15.74 -12.11 -15.76
N VAL A 14 16.34 -11.21 -16.54
CA VAL A 14 15.93 -9.80 -16.62
C VAL A 14 14.50 -9.69 -17.14
N ALA A 15 14.15 -10.42 -18.20
CA ALA A 15 12.79 -10.44 -18.73
C ALA A 15 11.78 -10.91 -17.67
N THR A 16 12.06 -12.03 -16.99
CA THR A 16 11.20 -12.57 -15.93
C THR A 16 10.99 -11.56 -14.80
N LEU A 17 12.04 -10.88 -14.36
CA LEU A 17 11.94 -9.84 -13.31
C LEU A 17 11.08 -8.67 -13.78
N VAL A 18 11.31 -8.15 -14.97
CA VAL A 18 10.58 -7.01 -15.53
C VAL A 18 9.10 -7.34 -15.70
N ASP A 19 8.80 -8.48 -16.32
CA ASP A 19 7.42 -8.93 -16.55
C ASP A 19 6.69 -9.16 -15.22
N SER A 20 7.36 -9.79 -14.25
CA SER A 20 6.77 -10.04 -12.93
C SER A 20 6.48 -8.73 -12.18
N VAL A 21 7.36 -7.73 -12.26
CA VAL A 21 7.12 -6.41 -11.68
C VAL A 21 5.94 -5.71 -12.36
N ILE A 22 5.85 -5.78 -13.69
CA ILE A 22 4.72 -5.20 -14.44
C ILE A 22 3.40 -5.85 -14.01
N VAL A 23 3.38 -7.19 -13.92
CA VAL A 23 2.19 -7.94 -13.47
C VAL A 23 1.84 -7.59 -12.02
N ALA A 24 2.83 -7.50 -11.13
CA ALA A 24 2.62 -7.14 -9.72
C ALA A 24 2.05 -5.73 -9.57
N GLU A 25 2.58 -4.74 -10.30
CA GLU A 25 2.07 -3.37 -10.33
C GLU A 25 0.65 -3.29 -10.90
N PHE A 26 0.36 -4.05 -11.97
CA PHE A 26 -0.97 -4.14 -12.54
C PHE A 26 -1.98 -4.72 -11.55
N ALA A 27 -1.64 -5.85 -10.94
CA ALA A 27 -2.47 -6.50 -9.94
C ALA A 27 -2.67 -5.59 -8.71
N GLY A 28 -1.59 -4.95 -8.23
CA GLY A 28 -1.64 -4.01 -7.13
C GLY A 28 -2.52 -2.80 -7.41
N TYR A 29 -2.43 -2.20 -8.61
CA TYR A 29 -3.32 -1.12 -9.04
C TYR A 29 -4.79 -1.52 -8.97
N TRP A 30 -5.16 -2.68 -9.53
CA TRP A 30 -6.54 -3.14 -9.55
C TRP A 30 -7.03 -3.55 -8.17
N LEU A 31 -6.18 -4.22 -7.38
CA LEU A 31 -6.53 -4.59 -6.01
C LEU A 31 -6.74 -3.34 -5.15
N HIS A 32 -5.83 -2.35 -5.22
CA HIS A 32 -5.99 -1.09 -4.50
C HIS A 32 -7.28 -0.37 -4.90
N ARG A 33 -7.59 -0.31 -6.19
CA ARG A 33 -8.86 0.24 -6.69
C ARG A 33 -10.08 -0.53 -6.19
N LEU A 34 -9.97 -1.86 -6.10
CA LEU A 34 -11.03 -2.72 -5.57
C LEU A 34 -11.27 -2.47 -4.09
N LEU A 35 -10.23 -2.25 -3.29
CA LEU A 35 -10.31 -1.94 -1.87
C LEU A 35 -11.03 -0.60 -1.59
N HIS A 36 -11.09 0.30 -2.58
CA HIS A 36 -11.88 1.53 -2.53
C HIS A 36 -13.31 1.37 -3.07
N SER A 37 -13.75 0.15 -3.34
CA SER A 37 -15.11 -0.16 -3.78
C SER A 37 -15.91 -0.81 -2.65
N ASP A 38 -17.22 -0.84 -2.79
CA ASP A 38 -18.14 -1.54 -1.89
C ASP A 38 -18.39 -3.02 -2.27
N LYS A 39 -17.71 -3.50 -3.32
CA LYS A 39 -17.91 -4.86 -3.82
C LYS A 39 -17.47 -5.94 -2.83
N PHE A 40 -16.46 -5.65 -2.02
CA PHE A 40 -15.93 -6.56 -1.00
C PHE A 40 -15.74 -5.82 0.33
N PRO A 41 -16.83 -5.49 1.05
CA PRO A 41 -16.78 -4.64 2.25
C PRO A 41 -15.79 -5.13 3.32
N ALA A 42 -15.71 -6.46 3.52
CA ALA A 42 -14.80 -7.06 4.50
C ALA A 42 -13.32 -6.78 4.20
N LEU A 43 -12.92 -6.76 2.91
CA LEU A 43 -11.56 -6.43 2.48
C LEU A 43 -11.34 -4.91 2.50
N SER A 44 -12.33 -4.15 2.03
CA SER A 44 -12.25 -2.70 1.91
C SER A 44 -12.19 -2.01 3.26
N ARG A 45 -12.90 -2.51 4.28
CA ARG A 45 -13.00 -1.87 5.61
C ARG A 45 -11.63 -1.63 6.24
N GLY A 46 -10.75 -2.62 6.25
CA GLY A 46 -9.40 -2.49 6.81
C GLY A 46 -8.58 -1.39 6.11
N HIS A 47 -8.65 -1.34 4.78
CA HIS A 47 -7.97 -0.34 3.98
C HIS A 47 -8.55 1.07 4.20
N LEU A 48 -9.86 1.18 4.33
CA LEU A 48 -10.52 2.47 4.57
C LEU A 48 -10.32 3.00 5.98
N ILE A 49 -10.11 2.13 6.98
CA ILE A 49 -9.62 2.53 8.31
C ILE A 49 -8.27 3.22 8.20
N HIS A 50 -7.35 2.66 7.40
CA HIS A 50 -6.07 3.30 7.10
C HIS A 50 -6.25 4.72 6.53
N HIS A 51 -7.16 4.91 5.55
CA HIS A 51 -7.39 6.19 4.91
C HIS A 51 -8.10 7.23 5.77
N PHE A 52 -9.09 6.81 6.53
CA PHE A 52 -9.99 7.76 7.19
C PHE A 52 -9.74 7.91 8.68
N LEU A 53 -9.25 6.88 9.34
CA LEU A 53 -9.04 6.89 10.77
C LEU A 53 -7.57 7.04 11.14
N ILE A 54 -6.68 6.24 10.56
CA ILE A 54 -5.26 6.25 10.92
C ILE A 54 -4.57 7.45 10.29
N TYR A 55 -4.66 7.58 8.98
CA TYR A 55 -4.06 8.69 8.21
C TYR A 55 -5.14 9.61 7.64
N GLY A 56 -6.06 9.98 8.50
CA GLY A 56 -7.20 10.81 8.12
C GLY A 56 -6.81 12.20 7.61
N PRO A 57 -7.77 12.95 7.07
CA PRO A 57 -7.52 14.21 6.34
C PRO A 57 -6.85 15.30 7.17
N ARG A 58 -6.97 15.24 8.50
CA ARG A 58 -6.34 16.20 9.43
C ARG A 58 -4.95 15.76 9.89
N GLN A 59 -4.57 14.50 9.66
CA GLN A 59 -3.32 13.94 10.17
C GLN A 59 -2.74 12.90 9.20
N PRO A 60 -2.40 13.32 7.96
CA PRO A 60 -1.93 12.40 6.92
C PRO A 60 -0.49 11.90 7.16
N MET A 61 0.23 12.54 8.08
CA MET A 61 1.61 12.20 8.42
C MET A 61 1.74 11.87 9.90
N ARG A 62 2.68 10.99 10.24
CA ARG A 62 3.00 10.57 11.60
C ARG A 62 4.49 10.70 11.89
N ALA A 63 4.85 10.81 13.15
CA ALA A 63 6.24 10.75 13.59
C ALA A 63 6.89 9.41 13.23
N GLY A 64 8.23 9.37 13.11
CA GLY A 64 8.98 8.21 12.62
C GLY A 64 8.89 6.92 13.44
N HIS A 65 8.28 6.94 14.62
CA HIS A 65 8.09 5.79 15.50
C HIS A 65 6.61 5.39 15.67
N TYR A 66 5.75 5.88 14.79
CA TYR A 66 4.35 5.49 14.81
C TYR A 66 4.23 4.02 14.42
N HIS A 67 3.69 3.21 15.34
CA HIS A 67 3.22 1.87 15.07
C HIS A 67 1.72 1.93 14.78
N ASP A 68 1.28 1.18 13.80
CA ASP A 68 -0.12 1.11 13.42
C ASP A 68 -0.93 0.62 14.62
N ALA A 69 -1.96 1.38 15.01
CA ALA A 69 -2.83 1.04 16.13
C ALA A 69 -3.81 -0.12 15.81
N THR A 70 -3.62 -0.79 14.68
CA THR A 70 -4.43 -1.93 14.23
C THR A 70 -3.84 -3.27 14.67
N GLU A 71 -3.44 -3.38 15.95
CA GLU A 71 -2.89 -4.61 16.53
C GLU A 71 -3.85 -5.82 16.43
N ASP A 72 -5.15 -5.59 16.31
CA ASP A 72 -6.17 -6.63 16.18
C ASP A 72 -6.35 -7.18 14.75
N ARG A 73 -5.55 -6.72 13.77
CA ARG A 73 -5.64 -7.21 12.39
C ARG A 73 -4.82 -8.48 12.22
N PHE A 74 -5.44 -9.53 11.67
CA PHE A 74 -4.65 -10.65 11.16
C PHE A 74 -3.76 -10.17 10.02
N SER A 75 -2.46 -10.11 10.27
CA SER A 75 -1.45 -9.66 9.31
C SER A 75 -0.18 -10.49 9.40
N ILE A 76 0.53 -10.59 8.29
CA ILE A 76 1.91 -11.10 8.25
C ILE A 76 2.81 -9.88 8.01
N GLY A 77 3.50 -9.45 9.06
CA GLY A 77 4.12 -8.14 9.08
C GLY A 77 3.05 -7.05 9.04
N ASN A 78 3.15 -6.09 8.11
CA ASN A 78 2.14 -5.03 7.91
C ASN A 78 1.15 -5.35 6.78
N VAL A 79 1.18 -6.57 6.23
CA VAL A 79 0.27 -7.00 5.15
C VAL A 79 -0.97 -7.62 5.75
N GLY A 80 -2.09 -6.93 5.65
CA GLY A 80 -3.38 -7.43 6.10
C GLY A 80 -3.95 -8.51 5.17
N ILE A 81 -4.98 -9.21 5.65
CA ILE A 81 -5.64 -10.28 4.91
C ILE A 81 -6.25 -9.79 3.59
N GLU A 82 -6.60 -8.51 3.51
CA GLU A 82 -7.10 -7.85 2.30
C GLU A 82 -6.12 -7.90 1.12
N TRP A 83 -4.82 -8.05 1.40
CA TRP A 83 -3.77 -8.21 0.40
C TRP A 83 -3.37 -9.69 0.23
N LEU A 84 -3.31 -10.45 1.32
CA LEU A 84 -2.82 -11.84 1.33
C LEU A 84 -3.69 -12.77 0.51
N ALA A 85 -5.02 -12.76 0.72
CA ALA A 85 -5.93 -13.67 0.04
C ALA A 85 -5.97 -13.43 -1.48
N PRO A 86 -6.18 -12.19 -2.00
CA PRO A 86 -6.11 -11.92 -3.44
C PRO A 86 -4.73 -12.21 -4.04
N SER A 87 -3.64 -11.91 -3.31
CA SER A 87 -2.28 -12.21 -3.78
C SER A 87 -2.04 -13.70 -3.95
N GLY A 88 -2.54 -14.53 -3.03
CA GLY A 88 -2.49 -15.98 -3.16
C GLY A 88 -3.19 -16.50 -4.42
N ILE A 89 -4.37 -15.97 -4.73
CA ILE A 89 -5.13 -16.33 -5.94
C ILE A 89 -4.33 -15.92 -7.20
N ILE A 90 -3.77 -14.71 -7.21
CA ILE A 90 -2.96 -14.21 -8.34
C ILE A 90 -1.71 -15.07 -8.53
N LEU A 91 -1.01 -15.43 -7.45
CA LEU A 91 0.17 -16.29 -7.52
C LEU A 91 -0.17 -17.68 -8.09
N LEU A 92 -1.25 -18.31 -7.63
CA LEU A 92 -1.70 -19.60 -8.15
C LEU A 92 -2.08 -19.51 -9.63
N PHE A 93 -2.78 -18.46 -10.03
CA PHE A 93 -3.13 -18.21 -11.42
C PHE A 93 -1.87 -18.04 -12.29
N CYS A 94 -0.94 -17.19 -11.90
CA CYS A 94 0.31 -16.96 -12.62
C CYS A 94 1.15 -18.24 -12.72
N TRP A 95 1.24 -18.99 -11.63
CA TRP A 95 1.92 -20.28 -11.65
C TRP A 95 1.27 -21.26 -12.66
N GLY A 96 -0.06 -21.40 -12.61
CA GLY A 96 -0.79 -22.27 -13.54
C GLY A 96 -0.56 -21.88 -14.99
N VAL A 97 -0.61 -20.58 -15.33
CA VAL A 97 -0.32 -20.09 -16.68
C VAL A 97 1.11 -20.42 -17.10
N MET A 98 2.11 -20.16 -16.25
CA MET A 98 3.52 -20.48 -16.55
C MET A 98 3.74 -21.98 -16.73
N ALA A 99 3.09 -22.82 -15.92
CA ALA A 99 3.16 -24.27 -16.03
C ALA A 99 2.55 -24.76 -17.36
N LEU A 100 1.38 -24.24 -17.74
CA LEU A 100 0.72 -24.56 -19.01
C LEU A 100 1.54 -24.15 -20.23
N LEU A 101 2.23 -23.00 -20.15
CA LEU A 101 3.11 -22.50 -21.20
C LEU A 101 4.47 -23.20 -21.23
N GLY A 102 4.74 -24.15 -20.33
CA GLY A 102 6.00 -24.88 -20.26
C GLY A 102 7.21 -24.03 -19.86
N VAL A 103 6.98 -22.92 -19.12
CA VAL A 103 8.07 -22.10 -18.61
C VAL A 103 8.98 -22.92 -17.72
N ALA A 104 10.31 -22.79 -17.88
CA ALA A 104 11.27 -23.55 -17.08
C ALA A 104 11.10 -23.29 -15.57
N PRO A 105 11.19 -24.29 -14.69
CA PRO A 105 10.90 -24.16 -13.25
C PRO A 105 11.70 -23.04 -12.55
N ALA A 106 12.94 -22.80 -12.95
CA ALA A 106 13.77 -21.73 -12.40
C ALA A 106 13.16 -20.33 -12.62
N TYR A 107 12.59 -20.10 -13.80
CA TYR A 107 11.90 -18.84 -14.09
C TYR A 107 10.55 -18.75 -13.38
N GLN A 108 9.84 -19.88 -13.22
CA GLN A 108 8.60 -19.89 -12.43
C GLN A 108 8.88 -19.49 -10.97
N VAL A 109 9.90 -20.07 -10.36
CA VAL A 109 10.31 -19.70 -8.97
C VAL A 109 10.70 -18.23 -8.90
N LEU A 110 11.53 -17.75 -9.82
CA LEU A 110 11.94 -16.35 -9.87
C LEU A 110 10.74 -15.41 -10.00
N ALA A 111 9.81 -15.73 -10.91
CA ALA A 111 8.60 -14.95 -11.12
C ALA A 111 7.72 -14.91 -9.85
N LEU A 112 7.46 -16.08 -9.24
CA LEU A 112 6.64 -16.16 -8.03
C LEU A 112 7.27 -15.43 -6.84
N CYS A 113 8.59 -15.55 -6.65
CA CYS A 113 9.30 -14.79 -5.62
C CYS A 113 9.20 -13.28 -5.87
N THR A 114 9.29 -12.85 -7.12
CA THR A 114 9.15 -11.42 -7.48
C THR A 114 7.70 -10.94 -7.31
N LEU A 115 6.72 -11.72 -7.78
CA LEU A 115 5.29 -11.43 -7.63
C LEU A 115 4.85 -11.35 -6.16
N LEU A 116 5.51 -12.09 -5.27
CA LEU A 116 5.26 -12.03 -3.84
C LEU A 116 6.05 -10.88 -3.17
N GLY A 117 7.34 -10.78 -3.46
CA GLY A 117 8.24 -9.82 -2.80
C GLY A 117 7.95 -8.38 -3.19
N TRP A 118 7.58 -8.11 -4.44
CA TRP A 118 7.29 -6.76 -4.92
C TRP A 118 6.09 -6.12 -4.22
N PRO A 119 4.91 -6.75 -4.10
CA PRO A 119 3.79 -6.20 -3.33
C PRO A 119 4.12 -5.98 -1.85
N ILE A 120 4.87 -6.89 -1.22
CA ILE A 120 5.32 -6.71 0.16
C ILE A 120 6.16 -5.44 0.28
N LEU A 121 7.09 -5.22 -0.66
CA LEU A 121 7.92 -4.02 -0.67
C LEU A 121 7.12 -2.75 -0.93
N MET A 122 6.29 -2.75 -1.98
CA MET A 122 5.64 -1.53 -2.48
C MET A 122 4.33 -1.23 -1.75
N PHE A 123 3.42 -2.20 -1.71
CA PHE A 123 2.06 -2.01 -1.20
C PHE A 123 1.93 -2.24 0.31
N SER A 124 2.92 -2.83 0.97
CA SER A 124 2.97 -2.91 2.42
C SER A 124 4.02 -1.94 2.97
N TYR A 125 5.30 -2.25 2.79
CA TYR A 125 6.36 -1.48 3.43
C TYR A 125 6.43 -0.02 2.98
N LEU A 126 6.55 0.26 1.67
CA LEU A 126 6.67 1.63 1.18
C LEU A 126 5.38 2.43 1.33
N HIS A 127 4.23 1.80 1.13
CA HIS A 127 2.92 2.42 1.33
C HIS A 127 2.81 3.01 2.74
N ASP A 128 3.08 2.20 3.77
CA ASP A 128 3.06 2.65 5.16
C ASP A 128 4.11 3.77 5.41
N ARG A 129 5.32 3.63 4.84
CA ARG A 129 6.40 4.61 5.01
C ARG A 129 6.13 5.95 4.30
N MET A 130 5.19 6.02 3.37
CA MET A 130 4.77 7.29 2.78
C MET A 130 4.10 8.22 3.79
N HIS A 131 3.55 7.67 4.87
CA HIS A 131 2.95 8.43 5.97
C HIS A 131 3.90 8.76 7.12
N ILE A 132 5.18 8.36 7.04
CA ILE A 132 6.16 8.60 8.10
C ILE A 132 7.04 9.81 7.74
N GLU A 133 7.10 10.82 8.63
CA GLU A 133 7.77 12.11 8.36
C GLU A 133 9.26 11.96 8.02
N ASN A 134 10.02 11.29 8.85
CA ASN A 134 11.48 11.23 8.76
C ASN A 134 12.00 9.92 8.15
N PHE A 135 11.32 9.40 7.13
CA PHE A 135 11.73 8.16 6.48
C PHE A 135 13.09 8.32 5.78
N TRP A 136 13.95 7.31 5.92
CA TRP A 136 15.35 7.37 5.48
C TRP A 136 15.54 7.69 3.99
N MET A 137 14.62 7.24 3.11
CA MET A 137 14.70 7.54 1.66
C MET A 137 14.66 9.04 1.35
N THR A 138 14.11 9.87 2.24
CA THR A 138 14.12 11.33 2.08
C THR A 138 15.51 11.94 2.22
N ARG A 139 16.46 11.19 2.78
CA ARG A 139 17.85 11.61 2.99
C ARG A 139 18.83 11.07 1.94
N VAL A 140 18.42 10.07 1.15
CA VAL A 140 19.25 9.47 0.09
C VAL A 140 19.01 10.21 -1.24
N PRO A 141 20.00 10.92 -1.80
CA PRO A 141 19.80 11.80 -2.97
C PRO A 141 19.15 11.10 -4.16
N LEU A 142 19.57 9.87 -4.50
CA LEU A 142 19.05 9.09 -5.63
C LEU A 142 17.58 8.70 -5.46
N LEU A 143 17.14 8.42 -4.23
CA LEU A 143 15.80 7.95 -3.93
C LEU A 143 14.84 9.08 -3.56
N ARG A 144 15.39 10.20 -3.06
CA ARG A 144 14.62 11.32 -2.50
C ARG A 144 13.58 11.86 -3.47
N SER A 145 13.98 12.19 -4.68
CA SER A 145 13.08 12.82 -5.66
C SER A 145 11.94 11.89 -6.07
N TRP A 146 12.25 10.62 -6.29
CA TRP A 146 11.26 9.59 -6.59
C TRP A 146 10.30 9.36 -5.41
N PHE A 147 10.85 9.16 -4.21
CA PHE A 147 10.05 8.89 -3.01
C PHE A 147 9.14 10.06 -2.64
N LEU A 148 9.64 11.31 -2.66
CA LEU A 148 8.83 12.50 -2.39
C LEU A 148 7.73 12.71 -3.42
N ARG A 149 8.00 12.37 -4.70
CA ARG A 149 6.98 12.40 -5.74
C ARG A 149 5.91 11.32 -5.51
N ALA A 150 6.31 10.10 -5.18
CA ALA A 150 5.39 9.00 -4.86
C ALA A 150 4.53 9.36 -3.64
N ARG A 151 5.13 9.84 -2.55
CA ARG A 151 4.45 10.34 -1.36
C ARG A 151 3.41 11.42 -1.68
N ARG A 152 3.79 12.40 -2.51
CA ARG A 152 2.86 13.47 -2.90
C ARG A 152 1.65 12.92 -3.66
N LEU A 153 1.85 12.00 -4.59
CA LEU A 153 0.75 11.40 -5.34
C LEU A 153 -0.14 10.55 -4.44
N HIS A 154 0.45 9.87 -3.48
CA HIS A 154 -0.27 9.11 -2.46
C HIS A 154 -1.06 10.02 -1.49
N ASP A 155 -0.50 11.17 -1.08
CA ASP A 155 -1.25 12.18 -0.29
C ASP A 155 -2.44 12.75 -1.08
N ILE A 156 -2.29 12.97 -2.39
CA ILE A 156 -3.42 13.35 -3.26
C ILE A 156 -4.48 12.24 -3.28
N HIS A 157 -4.08 10.97 -3.33
CA HIS A 157 -4.97 9.83 -3.26
C HIS A 157 -5.80 9.83 -1.97
N HIS A 158 -5.18 9.97 -0.80
CA HIS A 158 -5.85 10.05 0.49
C HIS A 158 -6.89 11.19 0.60
N ARG A 159 -6.73 12.23 -0.20
CA ARG A 159 -7.63 13.41 -0.20
C ARG A 159 -8.64 13.42 -1.34
N SER A 160 -8.55 12.49 -2.28
CA SER A 160 -9.41 12.44 -3.45
C SER A 160 -10.68 11.63 -3.20
N VAL A 161 -11.52 12.13 -2.30
CA VAL A 161 -12.82 11.54 -1.98
C VAL A 161 -13.88 12.28 -2.79
N ASP A 162 -14.70 11.55 -3.56
CA ASP A 162 -15.86 12.10 -4.27
C ASP A 162 -17.06 12.37 -3.34
N GLY A 163 -18.15 12.93 -3.87
CA GLY A 163 -19.36 13.25 -3.08
C GLY A 163 -20.08 12.01 -2.52
N SER A 164 -19.82 10.84 -3.09
CA SER A 164 -20.37 9.55 -2.66
C SER A 164 -19.45 8.78 -1.71
N GLY A 165 -18.26 9.31 -1.40
CA GLY A 165 -17.32 8.70 -0.48
C GLY A 165 -16.40 7.65 -1.11
N TYR A 166 -16.25 7.66 -2.44
CA TYR A 166 -15.29 6.81 -3.14
C TYR A 166 -14.02 7.59 -3.48
N MET A 167 -12.91 6.87 -3.61
CA MET A 167 -11.66 7.39 -4.12
C MET A 167 -11.49 7.02 -5.58
N ASP A 168 -11.03 7.97 -6.40
CA ASP A 168 -11.02 7.86 -7.85
C ASP A 168 -9.67 8.05 -8.51
N THR A 169 -8.60 8.34 -7.74
CA THR A 169 -7.30 8.73 -8.30
C THR A 169 -6.11 8.07 -7.62
N ASN A 170 -5.00 7.92 -8.36
CA ASN A 170 -3.66 7.57 -7.86
C ASN A 170 -3.61 6.25 -7.07
N PHE A 171 -4.08 5.17 -7.67
CA PHE A 171 -4.08 3.83 -7.04
C PHE A 171 -2.72 3.13 -7.04
N GLY A 172 -1.75 3.60 -7.84
CA GLY A 172 -0.37 3.14 -7.75
C GLY A 172 0.30 3.58 -6.45
N ILE A 173 1.30 2.84 -5.98
CA ILE A 173 2.03 3.21 -4.76
C ILE A 173 3.39 3.82 -5.08
N GLY A 174 4.28 3.13 -5.77
CA GLY A 174 5.61 3.65 -6.10
C GLY A 174 5.72 4.13 -7.54
N PHE A 175 5.06 3.43 -8.42
CA PHE A 175 5.03 3.70 -9.84
C PHE A 175 3.59 3.91 -10.28
N TYR A 176 3.33 5.06 -10.88
CA TYR A 176 1.98 5.48 -11.28
C TYR A 176 1.76 5.35 -12.80
N PHE A 177 2.39 4.35 -13.46
CA PHE A 177 2.21 4.19 -14.90
C PHE A 177 0.83 3.62 -15.26
N PHE A 178 0.25 2.75 -14.44
CA PHE A 178 -1.13 2.29 -14.65
C PHE A 178 -2.16 3.39 -14.38
N ASP A 179 -1.90 4.30 -13.42
CA ASP A 179 -2.74 5.48 -13.27
C ASP A 179 -2.72 6.39 -14.48
N ARG A 180 -1.55 6.53 -15.15
CA ARG A 180 -1.46 7.26 -16.41
C ARG A 180 -2.18 6.54 -17.53
N PHE A 181 -1.99 5.23 -17.64
CA PHE A 181 -2.62 4.40 -18.68
C PHE A 181 -4.15 4.43 -18.57
N PHE A 182 -4.69 4.23 -17.36
CA PHE A 182 -6.13 4.25 -17.08
C PHE A 182 -6.70 5.64 -16.79
N ARG A 183 -5.88 6.70 -16.93
CA ARG A 183 -6.28 8.11 -16.72
C ARG A 183 -6.80 8.42 -15.31
N THR A 184 -6.35 7.68 -14.31
CA THR A 184 -6.67 7.92 -12.89
C THR A 184 -5.62 8.79 -12.20
N ILE A 185 -4.59 9.28 -12.91
CA ILE A 185 -3.55 10.13 -12.35
C ILE A 185 -4.05 11.54 -12.05
N ALA A 186 -4.00 11.95 -10.79
CA ALA A 186 -4.19 13.34 -10.36
C ALA A 186 -2.86 13.90 -9.82
N ARG A 187 -2.49 15.12 -10.25
CA ARG A 187 -1.22 15.78 -9.88
C ARG A 187 -1.41 16.97 -8.95
N ARG A 188 -2.66 17.34 -8.69
CA ARG A 188 -3.02 18.49 -7.84
C ARG A 188 -4.02 18.06 -6.79
N HIS A 189 -3.88 18.61 -5.60
CA HIS A 189 -4.89 18.47 -4.57
C HIS A 189 -6.18 19.14 -5.00
N ARG A 190 -7.31 18.47 -4.73
CA ARG A 190 -8.65 19.07 -4.75
C ARG A 190 -8.99 19.52 -3.32
N PRO A 191 -9.91 20.48 -3.14
CA PRO A 191 -10.49 20.72 -1.82
C PRO A 191 -11.03 19.42 -1.23
N PHE A 192 -10.78 19.18 0.04
CA PHE A 192 -11.21 17.93 0.68
C PHE A 192 -12.74 17.91 0.78
N ASN A 193 -13.35 16.83 0.30
CA ASN A 193 -14.79 16.65 0.30
C ASN A 193 -15.28 16.04 1.61
N TRP A 194 -15.69 16.89 2.54
CA TRP A 194 -16.21 16.47 3.84
C TRP A 194 -17.53 15.69 3.74
N GLN A 195 -18.39 16.02 2.80
CA GLN A 195 -19.63 15.28 2.58
C GLN A 195 -19.33 13.84 2.16
N GLY A 196 -18.44 13.66 1.20
CA GLY A 196 -17.98 12.32 0.78
C GLY A 196 -17.30 11.55 1.89
N TYR A 197 -16.48 12.22 2.71
CA TYR A 197 -15.86 11.62 3.89
C TYR A 197 -16.92 11.08 4.87
N HIS A 198 -17.93 11.86 5.22
CA HIS A 198 -19.00 11.41 6.10
C HIS A 198 -19.82 10.27 5.48
N ALA A 199 -20.09 10.34 4.17
CA ALA A 199 -20.76 9.25 3.46
C ALA A 199 -19.96 7.94 3.51
N ALA A 200 -18.63 7.99 3.38
CA ALA A 200 -17.77 6.84 3.51
C ALA A 200 -17.75 6.28 4.93
N ILE A 201 -17.58 7.13 5.94
CA ILE A 201 -17.61 6.74 7.36
C ILE A 201 -18.92 6.00 7.68
N GLN A 202 -20.06 6.55 7.25
CA GLN A 202 -21.37 5.94 7.47
C GLN A 202 -21.53 4.60 6.73
N ARG A 203 -21.12 4.54 5.46
CA ARG A 203 -21.24 3.33 4.62
C ARG A 203 -20.50 2.13 5.20
N TYR A 204 -19.32 2.37 5.76
CA TYR A 204 -18.46 1.29 6.29
C TYR A 204 -18.62 1.06 7.79
N GLY A 205 -19.64 1.70 8.42
CA GLY A 205 -19.94 1.52 9.85
C GLY A 205 -18.75 1.89 10.75
N MET A 206 -17.97 2.89 10.34
CA MET A 206 -16.87 3.39 11.15
C MET A 206 -17.47 4.32 12.21
N GLU A 207 -17.69 3.83 13.40
CA GLU A 207 -18.30 4.64 14.45
C GLU A 207 -17.33 5.71 14.97
N GLU A 208 -17.89 6.84 15.40
CA GLU A 208 -17.15 7.93 16.03
C GLU A 208 -16.40 7.48 17.30
N THR A 209 -16.87 6.42 17.94
CA THR A 209 -16.23 5.73 19.06
C THR A 209 -14.89 5.07 18.67
N GLU A 210 -14.77 4.47 17.48
CA GLU A 210 -13.49 3.99 16.95
C GLU A 210 -12.52 5.16 16.70
N LEU A 211 -13.01 6.28 16.17
CA LEU A 211 -12.27 7.54 16.02
C LEU A 211 -11.74 8.05 17.36
N LEU A 212 -12.54 7.98 18.40
CA LEU A 212 -12.17 8.46 19.75
C LEU A 212 -11.20 7.52 20.46
N SER A 213 -11.34 6.20 20.28
CA SER A 213 -10.40 5.21 20.84
C SER A 213 -9.03 5.32 20.19
N LEU A 214 -8.96 5.41 18.87
CA LEU A 214 -7.72 5.61 18.11
C LEU A 214 -7.05 6.96 18.43
N ARG A 215 -7.83 8.03 18.66
CA ARG A 215 -7.31 9.32 19.15
C ARG A 215 -6.74 9.21 20.56
N ARG A 216 -7.36 8.49 21.47
CA ARG A 216 -6.85 8.28 22.85
C ARG A 216 -5.54 7.50 22.84
N CYS A 217 -5.45 6.42 22.05
CA CYS A 217 -4.21 5.67 21.87
C CYS A 217 -3.10 6.55 21.26
N SER A 218 -3.41 7.36 20.26
CA SER A 218 -2.46 8.29 19.65
C SER A 218 -1.95 9.34 20.65
N LEU A 219 -2.82 9.94 21.46
CA LEU A 219 -2.45 10.92 22.47
C LEU A 219 -1.63 10.29 23.61
N ALA A 220 -1.96 9.08 24.06
CA ALA A 220 -1.20 8.37 25.10
C ALA A 220 0.21 8.02 24.66
N LEU A 221 0.40 7.65 23.36
CA LEU A 221 1.72 7.43 22.78
C LEU A 221 2.54 8.73 22.67
N PHE A 222 1.90 9.84 22.32
CA PHE A 222 2.56 11.16 22.29
C PHE A 222 3.07 11.59 23.67
N HIS A 223 2.30 11.35 24.75
CA HIS A 223 2.73 11.67 26.11
C HIS A 223 3.90 10.80 26.55
N LYS A 224 3.88 9.49 26.29
CA LYS A 224 4.99 8.58 26.62
C LYS A 224 6.29 8.94 25.90
N ASP A 225 6.22 9.34 24.63
CA ASP A 225 7.41 9.75 23.86
C ASP A 225 7.96 11.10 24.33
N ALA A 226 7.11 12.04 24.75
CA ALA A 226 7.52 13.31 25.31
C ALA A 226 8.22 13.12 26.67
N GLU A 227 7.71 12.26 27.53
CA GLU A 227 8.31 11.92 28.83
C GLU A 227 9.67 11.22 28.66
N ARG A 228 9.78 10.28 27.70
CA ARG A 228 11.03 9.59 27.39
C ARG A 228 12.12 10.53 26.86
N LYS A 229 11.75 11.51 26.03
CA LYS A 229 12.70 12.55 25.54
C LYS A 229 13.14 13.51 26.64
N ASN A 230 12.28 13.85 27.59
CA ASN A 230 12.63 14.70 28.71
C ASN A 230 13.49 13.98 29.75
N GLY A 231 13.25 12.70 29.99
CA GLY A 231 14.09 11.87 30.88
C GLY A 231 15.50 11.59 30.35
N GLN A 232 15.71 11.61 29.03
CA GLN A 232 17.04 11.46 28.42
C GLN A 232 17.86 12.76 28.35
N ARG A 233 17.26 13.93 28.63
CA ARG A 233 17.97 15.22 28.69
C ARG A 233 18.42 15.60 30.09
N SER A 234 18.07 14.81 31.07
CA SER A 234 18.40 15.06 32.49
C SER A 234 19.49 14.13 33.06
N VAL A 235 20.19 13.41 32.22
CA VAL A 235 21.41 12.63 32.49
C VAL A 235 22.53 13.13 31.55
#